data_cbd3aef63d14898e5d76c18d71f56979
#
_entry.id   cbd3aef63d14898e5d76c18d71f56979
#
_cell.length_a   1.000
_cell.length_b   1.000
_cell.length_c   1.000
_cell.angle_alpha   90.00
_cell.angle_beta   90.00
_cell.angle_gamma   90.00
#
_symmetry.space_group_name_H-M   'P 1'
#
loop_
_entity.id
_entity.type
_entity.pdbx_description
1 polymer ?
#
loop_
_entity_poly.entity_id
_entity_poly.type
_entity_poly.pdbx_seq_one_letter_code
_entity_poly.pdbx_strand_id
1 'polypeptide(L)'
;MKKTDLLVIGGSAGGILSASMARKAYGDIDITVIRDTDAVMVPCGIPYIYGTLHCTSKNVIPDKMLTDSKINLAVGTVVKIDKDNKTVTTKNNDTYSYKKLVIATGSLPIIPTFIPGHELENVFPIYKNQDYLNAILEKLETVENVAVIGGGFIGVEFAEQISMTGKKVTLVEMADACLWQAFDKSFTDDIEKMMK
;
A
#
# COMPACT_ATOMS: atom_id res chain seq x y z
N MET A 1 -12.87 -21.21 17.55
CA MET A 1 -11.88 -21.45 16.49
C MET A 1 -12.62 -21.62 15.16
N LYS A 2 -12.36 -20.72 14.20
CA LYS A 2 -12.94 -20.74 12.86
C LYS A 2 -12.05 -21.63 11.95
N LYS A 3 -12.67 -22.41 11.06
CA LYS A 3 -11.92 -23.31 10.16
C LYS A 3 -12.00 -22.79 8.72
N THR A 4 -10.92 -22.94 7.95
CA THR A 4 -10.87 -22.59 6.54
C THR A 4 -9.88 -23.52 5.79
N ASP A 5 -10.11 -23.76 4.53
CA ASP A 5 -9.18 -24.53 3.70
C ASP A 5 -7.95 -23.69 3.34
N LEU A 6 -8.20 -22.47 2.89
CA LEU A 6 -7.17 -21.48 2.59
C LEU A 6 -7.35 -20.24 3.45
N LEU A 7 -6.33 -19.88 4.23
CA LEU A 7 -6.25 -18.63 4.95
C LEU A 7 -5.26 -17.70 4.23
N VAL A 8 -5.68 -16.47 3.98
CA VAL A 8 -4.83 -15.43 3.40
C VAL A 8 -4.69 -14.29 4.40
N ILE A 9 -3.47 -13.95 4.78
CA ILE A 9 -3.17 -12.80 5.65
C ILE A 9 -2.75 -11.63 4.77
N GLY A 10 -3.57 -10.59 4.74
CA GLY A 10 -3.41 -9.41 3.90
C GLY A 10 -4.50 -9.31 2.84
N GLY A 11 -5.21 -8.19 2.80
CA GLY A 11 -6.38 -7.94 1.96
C GLY A 11 -6.14 -6.93 0.84
N SER A 12 -4.89 -6.69 0.43
CA SER A 12 -4.54 -5.84 -0.71
C SER A 12 -4.27 -6.68 -1.97
N ALA A 13 -3.66 -6.12 -3.00
CA ALA A 13 -3.50 -6.71 -4.32
C ALA A 13 -3.03 -8.18 -4.30
N GLY A 14 -1.95 -8.49 -3.56
CA GLY A 14 -1.41 -9.85 -3.48
C GLY A 14 -2.37 -10.84 -2.80
N GLY A 15 -3.01 -10.43 -1.72
CA GLY A 15 -3.95 -11.28 -0.97
C GLY A 15 -5.25 -11.53 -1.73
N ILE A 16 -5.86 -10.47 -2.27
CA ILE A 16 -7.09 -10.56 -3.07
C ILE A 16 -6.86 -11.43 -4.31
N LEU A 17 -5.76 -11.19 -5.03
CA LEU A 17 -5.45 -11.99 -6.22
C LEU A 17 -5.23 -13.46 -5.87
N SER A 18 -4.48 -13.74 -4.79
CA SER A 18 -4.25 -15.12 -4.32
C SER A 18 -5.55 -15.82 -3.97
N ALA A 19 -6.44 -15.17 -3.24
CA ALA A 19 -7.74 -15.71 -2.86
C ALA A 19 -8.64 -15.95 -4.07
N SER A 20 -8.71 -15.00 -5.00
CA SER A 20 -9.53 -15.09 -6.22
C SER A 20 -9.02 -16.17 -7.16
N MET A 21 -7.72 -16.29 -7.33
CA MET A 21 -7.12 -17.34 -8.16
C MET A 21 -7.32 -18.72 -7.53
N ALA A 22 -7.22 -18.84 -6.20
CA ALA A 22 -7.51 -20.09 -5.49
C ALA A 22 -8.98 -20.50 -5.67
N ARG A 23 -9.93 -19.55 -5.58
CA ARG A 23 -11.34 -19.80 -5.87
C ARG A 23 -11.54 -20.34 -7.29
N LYS A 24 -10.90 -19.69 -8.26
CA LYS A 24 -10.98 -20.11 -9.66
C LYS A 24 -10.39 -21.51 -9.90
N ALA A 25 -9.26 -21.82 -9.25
CA ALA A 25 -8.53 -23.06 -9.47
C ALA A 25 -9.12 -24.26 -8.71
N TYR A 26 -9.66 -24.06 -7.52
CA TYR A 26 -10.06 -25.14 -6.60
C TYR A 26 -11.57 -25.20 -6.32
N GLY A 27 -12.37 -24.33 -6.94
CA GLY A 27 -13.82 -24.34 -6.78
C GLY A 27 -14.29 -24.00 -5.36
N ASP A 28 -15.19 -24.82 -4.81
CA ASP A 28 -15.92 -24.53 -3.56
C ASP A 28 -15.13 -24.90 -2.27
N ILE A 29 -13.86 -24.51 -2.19
CA ILE A 29 -13.10 -24.57 -0.93
C ILE A 29 -13.45 -23.39 -0.02
N ASP A 30 -13.30 -23.55 1.29
CA ASP A 30 -13.45 -22.43 2.24
C ASP A 30 -12.21 -21.54 2.20
N ILE A 31 -12.41 -20.27 1.79
CA ILE A 31 -11.35 -19.27 1.71
C ILE A 31 -11.67 -18.12 2.68
N THR A 32 -10.71 -17.75 3.52
CA THR A 32 -10.81 -16.58 4.39
C THR A 32 -9.63 -15.66 4.17
N VAL A 33 -9.91 -14.38 3.96
CA VAL A 33 -8.92 -13.30 3.94
C VAL A 33 -9.01 -12.54 5.26
N ILE A 34 -7.88 -12.34 5.94
CA ILE A 34 -7.79 -11.50 7.14
C ILE A 34 -6.97 -10.26 6.78
N ARG A 35 -7.49 -9.08 7.10
CA ARG A 35 -6.80 -7.79 6.94
C ARG A 35 -6.97 -6.94 8.21
N ASP A 36 -6.05 -6.03 8.45
CA ASP A 36 -6.00 -5.21 9.66
C ASP A 36 -6.75 -3.87 9.56
N THR A 37 -7.38 -3.59 8.42
CA THR A 37 -8.11 -2.35 8.14
C THR A 37 -9.42 -2.62 7.42
N ASP A 38 -10.43 -1.77 7.64
CA ASP A 38 -11.71 -1.83 6.94
C ASP A 38 -11.59 -1.32 5.50
N ALA A 39 -10.73 -0.35 5.24
CA ALA A 39 -10.48 0.21 3.92
C ALA A 39 -9.08 -0.13 3.43
N VAL A 40 -9.00 -0.79 2.29
CA VAL A 40 -7.72 -1.15 1.65
C VAL A 40 -7.47 -0.24 0.46
N MET A 41 -6.35 0.46 0.48
CA MET A 41 -5.95 1.33 -0.62
C MET A 41 -5.38 0.51 -1.78
N VAL A 42 -5.59 1.00 -3.01
CA VAL A 42 -4.84 0.53 -4.19
C VAL A 42 -3.42 1.09 -4.07
N PRO A 43 -2.38 0.27 -3.79
CA PRO A 43 -1.05 0.80 -3.48
C PRO A 43 -0.46 1.66 -4.61
N CYS A 44 -0.59 1.20 -5.86
CA CYS A 44 -0.09 1.92 -7.04
C CYS A 44 -0.92 3.17 -7.38
N GLY A 45 -2.10 3.33 -6.79
CA GLY A 45 -2.98 4.49 -6.97
C GLY A 45 -2.77 5.60 -5.95
N ILE A 46 -1.95 5.37 -4.92
CA ILE A 46 -1.76 6.35 -3.83
C ILE A 46 -1.24 7.70 -4.33
N PRO A 47 -0.22 7.81 -5.19
CA PRO A 47 0.24 9.10 -5.70
C PRO A 47 -0.88 9.89 -6.38
N TYR A 48 -1.75 9.23 -7.12
CA TYR A 48 -2.86 9.84 -7.87
C TYR A 48 -3.92 10.49 -6.99
N ILE A 49 -3.98 10.15 -5.70
CA ILE A 49 -4.87 10.81 -4.73
C ILE A 49 -4.60 12.32 -4.71
N TYR A 50 -3.36 12.72 -4.86
CA TYR A 50 -2.90 14.09 -4.63
C TYR A 50 -3.00 15.01 -5.85
N GLY A 51 -3.04 14.47 -7.06
CA GLY A 51 -3.10 15.29 -8.29
C GLY A 51 -4.31 15.00 -9.17
N THR A 52 -4.76 13.74 -9.23
CA THR A 52 -5.80 13.32 -10.18
C THR A 52 -7.13 13.00 -9.50
N LEU A 53 -7.11 12.24 -8.39
CA LEU A 53 -8.34 11.78 -7.74
C LEU A 53 -8.91 12.80 -6.77
N HIS A 54 -8.07 13.58 -6.12
CA HIS A 54 -8.38 14.58 -5.08
C HIS A 54 -9.21 14.01 -3.91
N CYS A 55 -9.18 12.69 -3.72
CA CYS A 55 -9.97 12.01 -2.70
C CYS A 55 -9.46 10.59 -2.48
N THR A 56 -9.20 10.22 -1.22
CA THR A 56 -8.73 8.88 -0.87
C THR A 56 -9.77 7.80 -1.11
N SER A 57 -11.07 8.11 -0.96
CA SER A 57 -12.14 7.13 -1.14
C SER A 57 -12.23 6.58 -2.56
N LYS A 58 -11.75 7.32 -3.57
CA LYS A 58 -11.66 6.84 -4.96
C LYS A 58 -10.52 5.84 -5.18
N ASN A 59 -9.61 5.71 -4.22
CA ASN A 59 -8.47 4.79 -4.29
C ASN A 59 -8.65 3.53 -3.42
N VAL A 60 -9.86 3.25 -2.95
CA VAL A 60 -10.17 2.08 -2.11
C VAL A 60 -10.50 0.88 -3.00
N ILE A 61 -9.95 -0.29 -2.66
CA ILE A 61 -10.30 -1.56 -3.29
C ILE A 61 -11.67 -2.00 -2.76
N PRO A 62 -12.69 -2.18 -3.61
CA PRO A 62 -14.01 -2.58 -3.14
C PRO A 62 -14.04 -4.05 -2.68
N ASP A 63 -14.65 -4.32 -1.52
CA ASP A 63 -14.82 -5.67 -0.97
C ASP A 63 -15.70 -6.58 -1.83
N LYS A 64 -16.46 -5.99 -2.73
CA LYS A 64 -17.34 -6.71 -3.65
C LYS A 64 -16.61 -7.80 -4.43
N MET A 65 -15.33 -7.61 -4.75
CA MET A 65 -14.50 -8.61 -5.43
C MET A 65 -14.38 -9.91 -4.63
N LEU A 66 -14.31 -9.82 -3.30
CA LEU A 66 -14.24 -10.97 -2.41
C LEU A 66 -15.62 -11.58 -2.18
N THR A 67 -16.63 -10.75 -1.89
CA THR A 67 -17.98 -11.21 -1.57
C THR A 67 -18.66 -11.89 -2.76
N ASP A 68 -18.55 -11.34 -3.97
CA ASP A 68 -19.09 -11.96 -5.19
C ASP A 68 -18.45 -13.33 -5.47
N SER A 69 -17.20 -13.51 -5.05
CA SER A 69 -16.45 -14.75 -5.16
C SER A 69 -16.68 -15.72 -3.99
N LYS A 70 -17.62 -15.42 -3.09
CA LYS A 70 -17.87 -16.20 -1.85
C LYS A 70 -16.60 -16.44 -1.04
N ILE A 71 -15.76 -15.41 -0.90
CA ILE A 71 -14.56 -15.41 -0.07
C ILE A 71 -14.90 -14.69 1.22
N ASN A 72 -14.65 -15.34 2.35
CA ASN A 72 -14.88 -14.76 3.66
C ASN A 72 -13.85 -13.68 3.95
N LEU A 73 -14.31 -12.51 4.40
CA LEU A 73 -13.45 -11.42 4.84
C LEU A 73 -13.56 -11.26 6.37
N ALA A 74 -12.42 -11.17 7.01
CA ALA A 74 -12.30 -10.87 8.43
C ALA A 74 -11.37 -9.66 8.64
N VAL A 75 -11.79 -8.74 9.52
CA VAL A 75 -10.95 -7.61 9.93
C VAL A 75 -10.30 -7.94 11.28
N GLY A 76 -8.98 -7.86 11.35
CA GLY A 76 -8.22 -8.12 12.55
C GLY A 76 -6.72 -8.20 12.29
N THR A 77 -5.93 -7.68 13.21
CA THR A 77 -4.47 -7.75 13.15
C THR A 77 -3.99 -9.13 13.57
N VAL A 78 -3.34 -9.86 12.70
CA VAL A 78 -2.70 -11.14 13.02
C VAL A 78 -1.45 -10.88 13.85
N VAL A 79 -1.36 -11.53 15.00
CA VAL A 79 -0.23 -11.39 15.93
C VAL A 79 0.56 -12.67 16.13
N LYS A 80 0.00 -13.82 15.76
CA LYS A 80 0.69 -15.10 15.88
C LYS A 80 0.30 -16.07 14.78
N ILE A 81 1.30 -16.76 14.24
CA ILE A 81 1.15 -17.90 13.33
C ILE A 81 1.80 -19.11 14.00
N ASP A 82 1.02 -20.16 14.24
CA ASP A 82 1.50 -21.46 14.68
C ASP A 82 1.45 -22.42 13.49
N LYS A 83 2.61 -22.65 12.89
CA LYS A 83 2.75 -23.46 11.68
C LYS A 83 2.58 -24.95 11.95
N ASP A 84 2.89 -25.42 13.16
CA ASP A 84 2.85 -26.84 13.52
C ASP A 84 1.39 -27.26 13.75
N ASN A 85 0.61 -26.44 14.47
CA ASN A 85 -0.82 -26.63 14.68
C ASN A 85 -1.69 -26.05 13.55
N LYS A 86 -1.08 -25.39 12.55
CA LYS A 86 -1.75 -24.69 11.45
C LYS A 86 -2.85 -23.75 11.92
N THR A 87 -2.51 -22.86 12.87
CA THR A 87 -3.42 -21.85 13.40
C THR A 87 -2.84 -20.46 13.31
N VAL A 88 -3.75 -19.48 13.21
CA VAL A 88 -3.45 -18.06 13.26
C VAL A 88 -4.29 -17.42 14.36
N THR A 89 -3.69 -16.52 15.14
CA THR A 89 -4.38 -15.77 16.18
C THR A 89 -4.30 -14.28 15.89
N THR A 90 -5.44 -13.58 16.03
CA THR A 90 -5.52 -12.13 15.92
C THR A 90 -5.33 -11.46 17.27
N LYS A 91 -5.10 -10.13 17.25
CA LYS A 91 -4.99 -9.30 18.47
C LYS A 91 -6.22 -9.41 19.37
N ASN A 92 -7.39 -9.65 18.80
CA ASN A 92 -8.65 -9.84 19.53
C ASN A 92 -8.88 -11.29 20.00
N ASN A 93 -7.85 -12.15 19.97
CA ASN A 93 -7.89 -13.57 20.32
C ASN A 93 -8.80 -14.43 19.42
N ASP A 94 -9.25 -13.94 18.27
CA ASP A 94 -9.86 -14.81 17.28
C ASP A 94 -8.82 -15.80 16.73
N THR A 95 -9.18 -17.08 16.69
CA THR A 95 -8.30 -18.14 16.20
C THR A 95 -8.89 -18.78 14.94
N TYR A 96 -8.05 -18.90 13.92
CA TYR A 96 -8.37 -19.56 12.65
C TYR A 96 -7.46 -20.76 12.44
N SER A 97 -8.03 -21.93 12.11
CA SER A 97 -7.26 -23.08 11.65
C SER A 97 -7.36 -23.19 10.14
N TYR A 98 -6.26 -23.57 9.48
CA TYR A 98 -6.16 -23.61 8.05
C TYR A 98 -5.50 -24.90 7.53
N LYS A 99 -5.81 -25.30 6.30
CA LYS A 99 -5.06 -26.35 5.59
C LYS A 99 -3.85 -25.77 4.86
N LYS A 100 -4.02 -24.59 4.23
CA LYS A 100 -2.98 -23.83 3.53
C LYS A 100 -3.02 -22.37 3.97
N LEU A 101 -1.86 -21.73 4.00
CA LEU A 101 -1.69 -20.32 4.41
C LEU A 101 -0.96 -19.56 3.31
N VAL A 102 -1.47 -18.38 2.98
CA VAL A 102 -0.80 -17.36 2.17
C VAL A 102 -0.50 -16.15 3.05
N ILE A 103 0.73 -15.68 3.04
CA ILE A 103 1.16 -14.46 3.73
C ILE A 103 1.38 -13.38 2.67
N ALA A 104 0.50 -12.38 2.66
CA ALA A 104 0.47 -11.28 1.69
C ALA A 104 0.35 -9.94 2.41
N THR A 105 1.12 -9.75 3.49
CA THR A 105 1.02 -8.62 4.42
C THR A 105 1.56 -7.30 3.86
N GLY A 106 2.15 -7.32 2.68
CA GLY A 106 2.69 -6.12 2.02
C GLY A 106 3.97 -5.59 2.67
N SER A 107 4.16 -4.28 2.58
CA SER A 107 5.33 -3.59 3.10
C SER A 107 4.96 -2.30 3.82
N LEU A 108 5.80 -1.89 4.74
CA LEU A 108 5.79 -0.56 5.35
C LEU A 108 6.84 0.34 4.68
N PRO A 109 6.69 1.67 4.74
CA PRO A 109 7.72 2.58 4.28
C PRO A 109 8.99 2.43 5.12
N ILE A 110 10.13 2.56 4.48
CA ILE A 110 11.42 2.66 5.17
C ILE A 110 11.56 4.10 5.64
N ILE A 111 11.82 4.29 6.94
CA ILE A 111 12.12 5.61 7.49
C ILE A 111 13.63 5.76 7.54
N PRO A 112 14.20 6.72 6.78
CA PRO A 112 15.66 6.90 6.71
C PRO A 112 16.16 7.64 7.97
N THR A 113 16.35 6.91 9.06
CA THR A 113 16.75 7.45 10.38
C THR A 113 18.11 8.18 10.37
N PHE A 114 18.89 8.00 9.32
CA PHE A 114 20.14 8.72 9.11
C PHE A 114 19.96 10.16 8.59
N ILE A 115 18.75 10.54 8.15
CA ILE A 115 18.41 11.89 7.73
C ILE A 115 17.95 12.68 8.97
N PRO A 116 18.67 13.75 9.39
CA PRO A 116 18.22 14.60 10.48
C PRO A 116 16.85 15.22 10.19
N GLY A 117 15.96 15.18 11.16
CA GLY A 117 14.60 15.72 11.03
C GLY A 117 13.58 14.77 10.39
N HIS A 118 13.92 13.50 10.17
CA HIS A 118 12.98 12.51 9.67
C HIS A 118 11.76 12.30 10.58
N GLU A 119 11.85 12.71 11.84
CA GLU A 119 10.79 12.64 12.86
C GLU A 119 9.95 13.92 13.00
N LEU A 120 10.23 14.94 12.22
CA LEU A 120 9.50 16.22 12.29
C LEU A 120 8.04 16.06 11.84
N GLU A 121 7.15 16.84 12.41
CA GLU A 121 5.69 16.79 12.18
C GLU A 121 5.28 16.95 10.71
N ASN A 122 6.09 17.65 9.92
CA ASN A 122 5.82 17.88 8.49
C ASN A 122 6.52 16.88 7.56
N VAL A 123 7.05 15.78 8.10
CA VAL A 123 7.67 14.67 7.34
C VAL A 123 6.74 13.48 7.32
N PHE A 124 6.34 13.07 6.14
CA PHE A 124 5.31 12.06 5.93
C PHE A 124 5.85 10.83 5.18
N PRO A 125 6.25 9.75 5.88
CA PRO A 125 6.45 8.45 5.25
C PRO A 125 5.11 7.93 4.71
N ILE A 126 5.08 7.38 3.50
CA ILE A 126 3.80 7.04 2.86
C ILE A 126 3.28 5.68 3.37
N TYR A 127 2.44 5.73 4.40
CA TYR A 127 1.67 4.58 4.87
C TYR A 127 0.41 4.37 4.03
N LYS A 128 0.02 3.10 3.84
CA LYS A 128 -1.15 2.71 3.03
C LYS A 128 -2.43 2.69 3.89
N ASN A 129 -2.65 3.73 4.69
CA ASN A 129 -3.80 3.91 5.56
C ASN A 129 -4.63 5.10 5.08
N GLN A 130 -5.93 4.93 4.96
CA GLN A 130 -6.82 5.94 4.37
C GLN A 130 -6.84 7.25 5.15
N ASP A 131 -6.99 7.17 6.49
CA ASP A 131 -7.08 8.37 7.34
C ASP A 131 -5.77 9.15 7.35
N TYR A 132 -4.64 8.43 7.38
CA TYR A 132 -3.32 9.02 7.28
C TYR A 132 -3.10 9.73 5.94
N LEU A 133 -3.54 9.12 4.83
CA LEU A 133 -3.42 9.73 3.50
C LEU A 133 -4.36 10.94 3.35
N ASN A 134 -5.54 10.93 3.99
CA ASN A 134 -6.42 12.11 4.09
C ASN A 134 -5.73 13.26 4.83
N ALA A 135 -5.09 12.99 5.96
CA ALA A 135 -4.37 14.02 6.71
C ALA A 135 -3.24 14.67 5.89
N ILE A 136 -2.54 13.89 5.05
CA ILE A 136 -1.56 14.44 4.10
C ILE A 136 -2.25 15.32 3.05
N LEU A 137 -3.39 14.88 2.51
CA LEU A 137 -4.15 15.64 1.51
C LEU A 137 -4.59 16.99 2.07
N GLU A 138 -5.15 17.02 3.28
CA GLU A 138 -5.52 18.25 4.00
C GLU A 138 -4.29 19.15 4.26
N LYS A 139 -3.17 18.56 4.66
CA LYS A 139 -1.93 19.31 4.89
C LYS A 139 -1.42 19.96 3.60
N LEU A 140 -1.51 19.27 2.48
CA LEU A 140 -1.10 19.82 1.19
C LEU A 140 -1.89 21.09 0.82
N GLU A 141 -3.15 21.21 1.20
CA GLU A 141 -3.94 22.44 0.94
C GLU A 141 -3.33 23.67 1.61
N THR A 142 -2.59 23.51 2.70
CA THR A 142 -2.05 24.59 3.52
C THR A 142 -0.61 24.99 3.15
N VAL A 143 0.04 24.33 2.19
CA VAL A 143 1.44 24.56 1.83
C VAL A 143 1.58 24.86 0.33
N GLU A 144 2.60 25.63 -0.04
CA GLU A 144 2.94 25.95 -1.43
C GLU A 144 4.16 25.16 -1.92
N ASN A 145 5.10 24.86 -1.02
CA ASN A 145 6.35 24.19 -1.34
C ASN A 145 6.35 22.78 -0.74
N VAL A 146 6.69 21.80 -1.56
CA VAL A 146 6.75 20.39 -1.16
C VAL A 146 8.10 19.80 -1.57
N ALA A 147 8.77 19.12 -0.65
CA ALA A 147 9.94 18.32 -0.94
C ALA A 147 9.56 16.83 -0.98
N VAL A 148 9.94 16.15 -2.04
CA VAL A 148 9.83 14.69 -2.17
C VAL A 148 11.22 14.09 -2.07
N ILE A 149 11.42 13.15 -1.14
CA ILE A 149 12.74 12.51 -0.92
C ILE A 149 12.71 11.11 -1.48
N GLY A 150 13.58 10.87 -2.46
CA GLY A 150 13.73 9.63 -3.20
C GLY A 150 13.22 9.74 -4.63
N GLY A 151 14.11 9.59 -5.62
CA GLY A 151 13.82 9.67 -7.05
C GLY A 151 13.50 8.31 -7.70
N GLY A 152 13.01 7.32 -6.93
CA GLY A 152 12.45 6.09 -7.47
C GLY A 152 11.05 6.31 -8.06
N PHE A 153 10.40 5.24 -8.57
CA PHE A 153 9.07 5.33 -9.18
C PHE A 153 8.06 6.07 -8.32
N ILE A 154 7.95 5.70 -7.04
CA ILE A 154 6.98 6.31 -6.12
C ILE A 154 7.23 7.81 -5.97
N GLY A 155 8.50 8.22 -5.76
CA GLY A 155 8.82 9.63 -5.59
C GLY A 155 8.57 10.46 -6.83
N VAL A 156 8.91 9.93 -8.01
CA VAL A 156 8.63 10.60 -9.30
C VAL A 156 7.13 10.76 -9.51
N GLU A 157 6.33 9.71 -9.28
CA GLU A 157 4.86 9.76 -9.37
C GLU A 157 4.25 10.77 -8.39
N PHE A 158 4.74 10.81 -7.13
CA PHE A 158 4.29 11.81 -6.16
C PHE A 158 4.67 13.23 -6.59
N ALA A 159 5.90 13.45 -7.06
CA ALA A 159 6.35 14.75 -7.51
C ALA A 159 5.49 15.26 -8.67
N GLU A 160 5.23 14.42 -9.68
CA GLU A 160 4.34 14.74 -10.79
C GLU A 160 2.94 15.08 -10.29
N GLN A 161 2.31 14.20 -9.54
CA GLN A 161 0.92 14.37 -9.11
C GLN A 161 0.73 15.62 -8.22
N ILE A 162 1.67 15.91 -7.34
CA ILE A 162 1.60 17.11 -6.50
C ILE A 162 1.83 18.37 -7.35
N SER A 163 2.74 18.34 -8.33
CA SER A 163 2.99 19.49 -9.21
C SER A 163 1.77 19.89 -10.04
N MET A 164 0.93 18.92 -10.42
CA MET A 164 -0.33 19.17 -11.15
C MET A 164 -1.32 20.06 -10.35
N THR A 165 -1.14 20.17 -9.03
CA THR A 165 -1.96 21.05 -8.18
C THR A 165 -1.44 22.50 -8.12
N GLY A 166 -0.43 22.83 -8.90
CA GLY A 166 0.17 24.16 -8.95
C GLY A 166 1.17 24.44 -7.83
N LYS A 167 1.53 23.44 -7.03
CA LYS A 167 2.53 23.58 -5.96
C LYS A 167 3.94 23.50 -6.51
N LYS A 168 4.87 24.17 -5.83
CA LYS A 168 6.30 24.07 -6.13
C LYS A 168 6.86 22.80 -5.50
N VAL A 169 7.25 21.84 -6.34
CA VAL A 169 7.79 20.55 -5.90
C VAL A 169 9.29 20.52 -6.11
N THR A 170 10.03 20.05 -5.11
CA THR A 170 11.46 19.74 -5.21
C THR A 170 11.66 18.27 -4.96
N LEU A 171 12.13 17.51 -5.96
CA LEU A 171 12.52 16.12 -5.81
C LEU A 171 14.00 16.03 -5.46
N VAL A 172 14.32 15.30 -4.40
CA VAL A 172 15.68 15.08 -3.91
C VAL A 172 16.03 13.61 -4.05
N GLU A 173 17.08 13.31 -4.82
CA GLU A 173 17.62 11.97 -5.00
C GLU A 173 19.09 11.94 -4.57
N MET A 174 19.51 10.86 -3.92
CA MET A 174 20.88 10.66 -3.45
C MET A 174 21.81 10.21 -4.59
N ALA A 175 21.26 9.48 -5.56
CA ALA A 175 22.00 9.00 -6.74
C ALA A 175 22.10 10.09 -7.82
N ASP A 176 22.89 9.82 -8.84
CA ASP A 176 23.19 10.77 -9.93
C ASP A 176 21.98 11.07 -10.83
N ALA A 177 20.95 10.24 -10.79
CA ALA A 177 19.73 10.42 -11.59
C ALA A 177 18.49 9.80 -10.94
N CYS A 178 17.31 10.35 -11.23
CA CYS A 178 16.04 9.71 -10.91
C CYS A 178 15.89 8.39 -11.70
N LEU A 179 15.24 7.38 -11.09
CA LEU A 179 14.95 6.08 -11.71
C LEU A 179 16.20 5.31 -12.22
N TRP A 180 17.38 5.64 -11.76
CA TRP A 180 18.65 5.07 -12.19
C TRP A 180 18.74 3.55 -12.08
N GLN A 181 18.00 2.93 -11.14
CA GLN A 181 17.96 1.47 -10.98
C GLN A 181 17.12 0.75 -12.04
N ALA A 182 16.26 1.48 -12.73
CA ALA A 182 15.28 0.90 -13.64
C ALA A 182 15.57 1.24 -15.13
N PHE A 183 16.28 2.33 -15.39
CA PHE A 183 16.49 2.85 -16.75
C PHE A 183 17.95 3.24 -16.98
N ASP A 184 18.36 3.16 -18.24
CA ASP A 184 19.65 3.65 -18.70
C ASP A 184 19.71 5.18 -18.67
N LYS A 185 20.93 5.73 -18.60
CA LYS A 185 21.17 7.18 -18.49
C LYS A 185 20.46 8.03 -19.53
N SER A 186 20.32 7.56 -20.75
CA SER A 186 19.63 8.31 -21.81
C SER A 186 18.15 8.54 -21.48
N PHE A 187 17.47 7.55 -20.90
CA PHE A 187 16.08 7.67 -20.47
C PHE A 187 15.94 8.53 -19.22
N THR A 188 16.84 8.36 -18.26
CA THR A 188 16.78 9.17 -17.01
C THR A 188 17.04 10.64 -17.31
N ASP A 189 17.96 10.99 -18.22
CA ASP A 189 18.22 12.36 -18.65
C ASP A 189 16.99 12.99 -19.32
N ASP A 190 16.23 12.22 -20.10
CA ASP A 190 15.01 12.72 -20.73
C ASP A 190 13.87 12.91 -19.72
N ILE A 191 13.69 11.98 -18.77
CA ILE A 191 12.73 12.12 -17.68
C ILE A 191 13.04 13.37 -16.85
N GLU A 192 14.29 13.59 -16.47
CA GLU A 192 14.68 14.76 -15.67
C GLU A 192 14.47 16.09 -16.43
N LYS A 193 14.63 16.11 -17.76
CA LYS A 193 14.29 17.29 -18.57
C LYS A 193 12.79 17.58 -18.57
N MET A 194 11.95 16.54 -18.58
CA MET A 194 10.50 16.68 -18.54
C MET A 194 9.99 17.15 -17.17
N MET A 195 10.75 16.91 -16.10
CA MET A 195 10.39 17.30 -14.72
C MET A 195 10.78 18.73 -14.37
N LYS A 196 11.58 19.42 -15.19
CA LYS A 196 12.04 20.81 -15.01
C LYS A 196 11.13 21.80 -15.70
#